data_e81b799d5c13cf8b2c2855b7dc363189
#
_entry.id   e81b799d5c13cf8b2c2855b7dc363189
#
_cell.length_a   1.000
_cell.length_b   1.000
_cell.length_c   1.000
_cell.angle_alpha   90.00
_cell.angle_beta   90.00
_cell.angle_gamma   90.00
#
_symmetry.space_group_name_H-M   'P 1'
#
loop_
_entity.id
_entity.type
_entity.pdbx_description
1 polymer ?
#
loop_
_entity_poly.entity_id
_entity_poly.type
_entity_poly.pdbx_seq_one_letter_code
_entity_poly.pdbx_strand_id
1 'polypeptide(L)'
;YTTFEAIGEENWVSRGTSIPGTLAVDSTIEIQIPYEDLGLSPRYSTRLKAVFTETTSFTEGNDLHVVPSAPAELVIPDLEDWILLVNMSDQVGDENGDGNYVYPLSSDFAPGEGLWDITSLQIYESPWNVKFEIGVKELTNFWGLKNGFSHQIVQIYIDKDNVSGSGETDALEGVYAEIHEDWAWEIALSATGEPGAVKSVIGSTGETSAKGIDASGSKESNTIEIIASKSIVGSDIGQYRYILILGSQDGFGTGKWRDVDEVSKSWRLGGGQDVAEDGNNYDSNILDMILPEDVDQQALLSSYSIDNQQYVQLTGFEIPSVEQQIYG
;
A
#
# COMPACT_ATOMS: atom_id res chain seq x y z
N TYR A 1 -1.59 1.71 32.16
CA TYR A 1 -0.41 0.86 31.93
C TYR A 1 0.71 1.63 31.26
N THR A 2 1.93 1.12 31.36
CA THR A 2 3.10 1.68 30.70
C THR A 2 3.68 0.60 29.81
N THR A 3 3.93 0.93 28.54
CA THR A 3 4.59 0.02 27.62
C THR A 3 6.10 0.25 27.63
N PHE A 4 6.84 -0.83 27.52
CA PHE A 4 8.30 -0.81 27.48
C PHE A 4 8.80 -1.58 26.26
N GLU A 5 9.84 -1.09 25.64
CA GLU A 5 10.56 -1.78 24.58
C GLU A 5 11.90 -2.30 25.09
N ALA A 6 12.21 -3.55 24.75
CA ALA A 6 13.55 -4.09 25.01
C ALA A 6 14.56 -3.49 24.01
N ILE A 7 15.60 -2.86 24.54
CA ILE A 7 16.73 -2.33 23.74
C ILE A 7 18.00 -3.17 23.91
N GLY A 8 17.89 -4.38 24.45
CA GLY A 8 18.95 -5.33 24.71
C GLY A 8 18.48 -6.44 25.63
N GLU A 9 19.37 -7.36 26.00
CA GLU A 9 18.99 -8.53 26.78
C GLU A 9 18.43 -8.22 28.20
N GLU A 10 18.80 -7.06 28.78
CA GLU A 10 18.37 -6.65 30.14
C GLU A 10 17.90 -5.19 30.22
N ASN A 11 17.82 -4.46 29.12
CA ASN A 11 17.47 -3.04 29.14
C ASN A 11 16.12 -2.78 28.47
N TRP A 12 15.29 -1.98 29.14
CA TRP A 12 13.96 -1.64 28.70
C TRP A 12 13.78 -0.12 28.68
N VAL A 13 13.19 0.41 27.63
CA VAL A 13 12.84 1.83 27.52
C VAL A 13 11.33 1.98 27.55
N SER A 14 10.85 2.88 28.41
CA SER A 14 9.44 3.25 28.44
C SER A 14 9.02 3.89 27.11
N ARG A 15 7.99 3.36 26.46
CA ARG A 15 7.38 3.94 25.26
C ARG A 15 6.29 4.96 25.60
N GLY A 16 5.95 5.11 26.86
CA GLY A 16 4.94 6.02 27.35
C GLY A 16 3.91 5.33 28.23
N THR A 17 3.10 6.14 28.89
CA THR A 17 1.96 5.69 29.68
C THR A 17 0.71 6.00 28.89
N SER A 18 0.01 4.98 28.41
CA SER A 18 -1.32 5.22 27.80
C SER A 18 -2.41 5.21 28.88
N ILE A 19 -3.42 5.99 28.62
CA ILE A 19 -4.62 6.13 29.46
C ILE A 19 -5.65 5.07 29.03
N PRO A 20 -6.46 4.60 29.92
CA PRO A 20 -6.72 3.21 30.16
C PRO A 20 -7.67 2.58 29.18
N GLY A 21 -7.27 1.44 28.65
CA GLY A 21 -8.20 0.34 28.46
C GLY A 21 -8.77 -0.10 29.80
N THR A 22 -9.84 -0.84 29.81
CA THR A 22 -10.53 -1.29 31.02
C THR A 22 -9.65 -2.26 31.79
N LEU A 23 -9.36 -1.96 33.04
CA LEU A 23 -8.81 -2.92 34.00
C LEU A 23 -9.95 -3.49 34.81
N ALA A 24 -10.22 -4.77 34.69
CA ALA A 24 -11.13 -5.50 35.55
C ALA A 24 -10.31 -6.42 36.46
N VAL A 25 -10.55 -6.37 37.74
CA VAL A 25 -9.86 -7.20 38.76
C VAL A 25 -10.94 -7.95 39.55
N ASP A 26 -10.94 -9.27 39.38
CA ASP A 26 -11.67 -10.20 40.26
C ASP A 26 -10.67 -11.30 40.65
N SER A 27 -10.86 -12.52 40.23
CA SER A 27 -9.87 -13.62 40.30
C SER A 27 -8.89 -13.60 39.10
N THR A 28 -9.16 -12.80 38.08
CA THR A 28 -8.37 -12.61 36.87
C THR A 28 -8.15 -11.13 36.66
N ILE A 29 -6.93 -10.76 36.22
CA ILE A 29 -6.61 -9.40 35.79
C ILE A 29 -6.77 -9.37 34.27
N GLU A 30 -7.75 -8.60 33.80
CA GLU A 30 -7.95 -8.36 32.37
C GLU A 30 -7.45 -6.97 32.03
N ILE A 31 -6.57 -6.91 31.02
CA ILE A 31 -5.99 -5.65 30.52
C ILE A 31 -6.26 -5.59 29.02
N GLN A 32 -7.03 -4.60 28.61
CA GLN A 32 -7.19 -4.28 27.18
C GLN A 32 -6.20 -3.21 26.78
N ILE A 33 -5.31 -3.54 25.84
CA ILE A 33 -4.30 -2.64 25.30
C ILE A 33 -4.58 -2.50 23.81
N PRO A 34 -4.80 -1.28 23.28
CA PRO A 34 -4.92 -1.07 21.85
C PRO A 34 -3.68 -1.58 21.10
N TYR A 35 -3.85 -2.18 19.95
CA TYR A 35 -2.74 -2.72 19.14
C TYR A 35 -1.71 -1.66 18.78
N GLU A 36 -2.15 -0.44 18.48
CA GLU A 36 -1.29 0.71 18.20
C GLU A 36 -0.33 1.05 19.34
N ASP A 37 -0.79 0.92 20.60
CA ASP A 37 0.04 1.15 21.78
C ASP A 37 1.14 0.09 21.94
N LEU A 38 0.93 -1.08 21.37
CA LEU A 38 1.90 -2.18 21.31
C LEU A 38 2.78 -2.12 20.05
N GLY A 39 2.49 -1.20 19.12
CA GLY A 39 3.14 -1.14 17.80
C GLY A 39 2.82 -2.35 16.93
N LEU A 40 1.64 -2.95 17.11
CA LEU A 40 1.21 -4.17 16.44
C LEU A 40 0.12 -3.89 15.41
N SER A 41 0.08 -4.72 14.38
CA SER A 41 -1.01 -4.79 13.41
C SER A 41 -1.57 -6.22 13.40
N PRO A 42 -2.79 -6.45 12.91
CA PRO A 42 -3.31 -7.79 12.68
C PRO A 42 -2.31 -8.66 11.91
N ARG A 43 -2.29 -9.96 12.19
CA ARG A 43 -1.36 -10.97 11.64
C ARG A 43 0.09 -10.90 12.16
N TYR A 44 0.46 -9.91 12.95
CA TYR A 44 1.76 -9.95 13.62
C TYR A 44 1.75 -10.92 14.80
N SER A 45 2.85 -11.62 14.97
CA SER A 45 3.13 -12.36 16.21
C SER A 45 4.07 -11.55 17.07
N THR A 46 3.82 -11.53 18.37
CA THR A 46 4.70 -10.89 19.34
C THR A 46 4.78 -11.70 20.61
N ARG A 47 5.82 -11.45 21.38
CA ARG A 47 5.97 -12.06 22.70
C ARG A 47 5.63 -11.04 23.77
N LEU A 48 4.60 -11.36 24.56
CA LEU A 48 4.19 -10.55 25.69
C LEU A 48 4.67 -11.18 26.99
N LYS A 49 5.15 -10.33 27.88
CA LYS A 49 5.47 -10.69 29.25
C LYS A 49 4.75 -9.74 30.20
N ALA A 50 3.89 -10.28 31.04
CA ALA A 50 3.25 -9.53 32.10
C ALA A 50 4.22 -9.46 33.32
N VAL A 51 4.36 -8.26 33.86
CA VAL A 51 5.15 -8.01 35.05
C VAL A 51 4.30 -7.27 36.05
N PHE A 52 4.24 -7.76 37.28
CA PHE A 52 3.49 -7.14 38.35
C PHE A 52 4.46 -6.57 39.39
N THR A 53 4.12 -5.41 39.92
CA THR A 53 4.90 -4.77 40.98
C THR A 53 4.05 -4.65 42.25
N GLU A 54 4.64 -4.88 43.39
CA GLU A 54 3.98 -4.72 44.70
C GLU A 54 3.98 -3.27 45.21
N THR A 55 4.65 -2.37 44.49
CA THR A 55 4.85 -0.99 44.96
C THR A 55 3.99 0.03 44.22
N THR A 56 3.58 1.08 44.92
CA THR A 56 2.85 2.21 44.36
C THR A 56 3.71 3.20 43.57
N SER A 57 5.03 3.00 43.59
CA SER A 57 5.99 3.79 42.83
C SER A 57 6.96 2.87 42.08
N PHE A 58 6.89 2.93 40.77
CA PHE A 58 7.82 2.22 39.90
C PHE A 58 9.10 3.03 39.75
N THR A 59 10.23 2.43 40.15
CA THR A 59 11.56 2.95 39.83
C THR A 59 12.20 1.97 38.86
N GLU A 60 12.61 2.46 37.68
CA GLU A 60 13.27 1.64 36.66
C GLU A 60 14.34 0.74 37.30
N GLY A 61 14.16 -0.55 37.15
CA GLY A 61 15.19 -1.55 37.37
C GLY A 61 15.13 -2.37 38.66
N ASN A 62 14.31 -2.06 39.68
CA ASN A 62 14.50 -2.71 40.97
C ASN A 62 13.34 -3.52 41.57
N ASP A 63 12.10 -3.44 41.10
CA ASP A 63 10.96 -4.07 41.78
C ASP A 63 10.00 -4.86 40.88
N LEU A 64 10.56 -5.51 39.86
CA LEU A 64 9.74 -6.28 38.90
C LEU A 64 9.62 -7.74 39.38
N HIS A 65 8.47 -8.12 39.91
CA HIS A 65 8.10 -9.54 40.02
C HIS A 65 7.83 -10.11 38.62
N VAL A 66 8.85 -10.75 38.09
CA VAL A 66 8.73 -11.46 36.82
C VAL A 66 7.93 -12.74 37.05
N VAL A 67 6.76 -12.86 36.42
CA VAL A 67 6.06 -14.14 36.38
C VAL A 67 7.01 -15.15 35.72
N PRO A 68 7.34 -16.27 36.41
CA PRO A 68 8.39 -17.20 35.96
C PRO A 68 7.86 -18.14 34.85
N SER A 69 7.31 -17.58 33.80
CA SER A 69 6.90 -18.30 32.60
C SER A 69 7.63 -17.72 31.39
N ALA A 70 7.98 -18.58 30.46
CA ALA A 70 8.44 -18.12 29.16
C ALA A 70 7.41 -17.14 28.59
N PRO A 71 7.85 -16.07 27.89
CA PRO A 71 6.91 -15.19 27.21
C PRO A 71 5.98 -16.02 26.31
N ALA A 72 4.67 -15.86 26.48
CA ALA A 72 3.74 -16.50 25.60
C ALA A 72 3.84 -15.80 24.23
N GLU A 73 3.94 -16.58 23.16
CA GLU A 73 3.77 -16.04 21.83
C GLU A 73 2.29 -15.70 21.66
N LEU A 74 2.00 -14.41 21.51
CA LEU A 74 0.68 -13.93 21.16
C LEU A 74 0.61 -13.82 19.64
N VAL A 75 -0.12 -14.74 19.02
CA VAL A 75 -0.55 -14.56 17.63
C VAL A 75 -1.82 -13.71 17.69
N ILE A 76 -1.76 -12.51 17.11
CA ILE A 76 -2.94 -11.69 16.96
C ILE A 76 -3.72 -12.26 15.77
N PRO A 77 -4.85 -12.93 16.00
CA PRO A 77 -5.65 -13.44 14.90
C PRO A 77 -6.15 -12.26 14.07
N ASP A 78 -6.38 -12.51 12.79
CA ASP A 78 -7.09 -11.59 11.91
C ASP A 78 -8.58 -11.61 12.32
N LEU A 79 -8.89 -10.89 13.40
CA LEU A 79 -10.25 -10.77 13.94
C LEU A 79 -10.95 -9.52 13.39
N GLU A 80 -10.41 -8.90 12.33
CA GLU A 80 -11.08 -7.78 11.70
C GLU A 80 -12.29 -8.30 10.91
N ASP A 81 -13.46 -7.83 11.29
CA ASP A 81 -14.66 -7.98 10.46
C ASP A 81 -14.53 -7.05 9.26
N TRP A 82 -14.05 -7.61 8.17
CA TRP A 82 -13.89 -6.89 6.90
C TRP A 82 -15.23 -6.73 6.19
N ILE A 83 -15.58 -5.50 5.91
CA ILE A 83 -16.76 -5.14 5.12
C ILE A 83 -16.28 -4.79 3.70
N LEU A 84 -16.77 -5.51 2.71
CA LEU A 84 -16.50 -5.22 1.31
C LEU A 84 -17.23 -3.92 0.91
N LEU A 85 -16.49 -2.93 0.43
CA LEU A 85 -17.01 -1.65 -0.04
C LEU A 85 -17.16 -1.62 -1.56
N VAL A 86 -16.18 -2.17 -2.29
CA VAL A 86 -16.19 -2.20 -3.74
C VAL A 86 -15.57 -3.49 -4.25
N ASN A 87 -16.09 -3.97 -5.37
CA ASN A 87 -15.53 -5.06 -6.14
C ASN A 87 -15.61 -4.67 -7.62
N MET A 88 -14.45 -4.40 -8.20
CA MET A 88 -14.31 -4.02 -9.61
C MET A 88 -13.56 -5.13 -10.34
N SER A 89 -13.99 -5.42 -11.56
CA SER A 89 -13.22 -6.21 -12.52
C SER A 89 -12.45 -5.26 -13.43
N ASP A 90 -11.33 -5.71 -13.92
CA ASP A 90 -10.54 -5.00 -14.91
C ASP A 90 -10.43 -5.79 -16.21
N GLN A 91 -10.08 -5.12 -17.30
CA GLN A 91 -9.95 -5.75 -18.60
C GLN A 91 -8.64 -6.55 -18.64
N VAL A 92 -8.72 -7.84 -18.92
CA VAL A 92 -7.54 -8.70 -19.01
C VAL A 92 -6.82 -8.50 -20.35
N GLY A 93 -5.51 -8.28 -20.28
CA GLY A 93 -4.60 -8.20 -21.44
C GLY A 93 -4.35 -6.79 -21.95
N ASP A 94 -4.55 -5.78 -21.10
CA ASP A 94 -4.29 -4.37 -21.40
C ASP A 94 -3.13 -3.75 -20.60
N GLU A 95 -2.28 -4.58 -20.01
CA GLU A 95 -1.04 -4.24 -19.31
C GLU A 95 0.06 -3.60 -20.19
N ASN A 96 -0.33 -2.96 -21.26
CA ASN A 96 0.57 -2.39 -22.28
C ASN A 96 0.59 -0.85 -22.27
N GLY A 97 0.17 -0.25 -21.18
CA GLY A 97 0.23 1.19 -20.94
C GLY A 97 -0.55 1.99 -21.97
N ASP A 98 0.17 2.80 -22.77
CA ASP A 98 -0.42 3.58 -23.86
C ASP A 98 -0.81 2.74 -25.10
N GLY A 99 -0.72 1.42 -24.99
CA GLY A 99 -1.03 0.45 -26.04
C GLY A 99 0.18 -0.05 -26.82
N ASN A 100 1.38 0.49 -26.55
CA ASN A 100 2.60 0.15 -27.30
C ASN A 100 3.64 -0.57 -26.44
N TYR A 101 3.49 -0.62 -25.13
CA TYR A 101 4.52 -1.15 -24.26
C TYR A 101 4.68 -2.65 -24.41
N VAL A 102 5.93 -3.09 -24.39
CA VAL A 102 6.33 -4.48 -24.55
C VAL A 102 7.29 -4.90 -23.45
N TYR A 103 7.22 -6.17 -23.08
CA TYR A 103 7.99 -6.77 -22.01
C TYR A 103 9.49 -6.67 -22.21
N PRO A 104 10.28 -6.64 -21.10
CA PRO A 104 11.72 -6.84 -21.13
C PRO A 104 12.09 -8.23 -21.66
N LEU A 105 13.32 -8.36 -22.21
CA LEU A 105 13.75 -9.59 -22.87
C LEU A 105 14.34 -10.66 -21.94
N SER A 106 14.55 -10.36 -20.65
CA SER A 106 15.08 -11.33 -19.68
C SER A 106 14.04 -12.41 -19.36
N SER A 107 14.49 -13.63 -19.18
CA SER A 107 13.68 -14.75 -18.69
C SER A 107 13.12 -14.53 -17.29
N ASP A 108 13.62 -13.55 -16.54
CA ASP A 108 13.15 -13.19 -15.22
C ASP A 108 11.72 -12.62 -15.24
N PHE A 109 11.29 -12.12 -16.41
CA PHE A 109 9.93 -11.66 -16.66
C PHE A 109 9.03 -12.73 -17.29
N ALA A 110 9.40 -14.02 -17.16
CA ALA A 110 8.52 -15.12 -17.55
C ALA A 110 7.23 -15.08 -16.72
N PRO A 111 6.06 -15.38 -17.32
CA PRO A 111 5.87 -15.93 -18.66
C PRO A 111 5.98 -14.93 -19.82
N GLY A 112 6.22 -13.63 -19.57
CA GLY A 112 6.30 -12.58 -20.61
C GLY A 112 4.94 -11.94 -20.90
N GLU A 113 3.94 -12.23 -20.08
CA GLU A 113 2.61 -11.65 -20.09
C GLU A 113 1.95 -11.84 -18.71
N GLY A 114 1.04 -10.95 -18.35
CA GLY A 114 0.19 -11.08 -17.15
C GLY A 114 0.82 -10.62 -15.85
N LEU A 115 2.12 -10.27 -15.83
CA LEU A 115 2.78 -9.82 -14.59
C LEU A 115 2.25 -8.47 -14.08
N TRP A 116 1.79 -7.63 -14.99
CA TRP A 116 1.27 -6.31 -14.68
C TRP A 116 -0.20 -6.14 -15.07
N ASP A 117 -0.86 -7.22 -15.49
CA ASP A 117 -2.25 -7.28 -15.92
C ASP A 117 -3.15 -7.38 -14.69
N ILE A 118 -3.77 -6.28 -14.29
CA ILE A 118 -4.75 -6.23 -13.22
C ILE A 118 -6.02 -6.95 -13.70
N THR A 119 -6.62 -7.74 -12.85
CA THR A 119 -7.86 -8.46 -13.16
C THR A 119 -9.03 -8.05 -12.29
N SER A 120 -8.72 -7.50 -11.11
CA SER A 120 -9.75 -7.07 -10.16
C SER A 120 -9.18 -6.18 -9.07
N LEU A 121 -10.06 -5.39 -8.47
CA LEU A 121 -9.81 -4.65 -7.24
C LEU A 121 -10.96 -4.89 -6.26
N GLN A 122 -10.64 -5.28 -5.05
CA GLN A 122 -11.58 -5.29 -3.93
C GLN A 122 -11.07 -4.37 -2.83
N ILE A 123 -11.95 -3.50 -2.33
CA ILE A 123 -11.63 -2.63 -1.19
C ILE A 123 -12.51 -3.05 -0.04
N TYR A 124 -11.88 -3.30 1.09
CA TYR A 124 -12.55 -3.66 2.33
C TYR A 124 -12.22 -2.63 3.40
N GLU A 125 -13.15 -2.38 4.27
CA GLU A 125 -12.89 -1.66 5.52
C GLU A 125 -13.12 -2.52 6.75
N SER A 126 -12.38 -2.22 7.78
CA SER A 126 -12.58 -2.68 9.14
C SER A 126 -12.71 -1.49 10.10
N PRO A 127 -12.96 -1.68 11.39
CA PRO A 127 -12.94 -0.58 12.34
C PRO A 127 -11.62 0.24 12.34
N TRP A 128 -10.49 -0.39 11.99
CA TRP A 128 -9.15 0.20 12.16
C TRP A 128 -8.37 0.39 10.87
N ASN A 129 -8.66 -0.40 9.85
CA ASN A 129 -7.87 -0.45 8.64
C ASN A 129 -8.75 -0.41 7.38
N VAL A 130 -8.11 -0.09 6.26
CA VAL A 130 -8.60 -0.35 4.92
C VAL A 130 -7.69 -1.38 4.27
N LYS A 131 -8.26 -2.29 3.48
CA LYS A 131 -7.53 -3.29 2.71
C LYS A 131 -7.88 -3.15 1.24
N PHE A 132 -6.85 -3.05 0.41
CA PHE A 132 -6.93 -3.15 -1.04
C PHE A 132 -6.42 -4.52 -1.44
N GLU A 133 -7.25 -5.30 -2.10
CA GLU A 133 -6.92 -6.62 -2.65
C GLU A 133 -6.95 -6.53 -4.17
N ILE A 134 -5.75 -6.61 -4.77
CA ILE A 134 -5.53 -6.37 -6.20
C ILE A 134 -5.24 -7.72 -6.83
N GLY A 135 -6.14 -8.21 -7.66
CA GLY A 135 -5.92 -9.39 -8.47
C GLY A 135 -5.05 -9.04 -9.68
N VAL A 136 -4.07 -9.87 -9.99
CA VAL A 136 -3.28 -9.80 -11.21
C VAL A 136 -3.34 -11.13 -11.93
N LYS A 137 -3.15 -11.15 -13.24
CA LYS A 137 -3.24 -12.38 -14.03
C LYS A 137 -2.14 -13.38 -13.68
N GLU A 138 -0.94 -12.89 -13.41
CA GLU A 138 0.21 -13.72 -13.00
C GLU A 138 1.02 -13.02 -11.90
N LEU A 139 1.13 -13.63 -10.73
CA LEU A 139 1.97 -13.13 -9.65
C LEU A 139 3.18 -14.03 -9.44
N THR A 140 4.37 -13.46 -9.56
CA THR A 140 5.60 -14.19 -9.29
C THR A 140 6.39 -13.56 -8.15
N ASN A 141 7.23 -14.35 -7.52
CA ASN A 141 8.25 -13.84 -6.60
C ASN A 141 9.62 -14.37 -7.03
N PHE A 142 10.02 -14.03 -8.25
CA PHE A 142 11.26 -14.49 -8.86
C PHE A 142 12.49 -14.07 -8.05
N TRP A 143 12.48 -12.87 -7.49
CA TRP A 143 13.59 -12.35 -6.68
C TRP A 143 13.55 -12.77 -5.21
N GLY A 144 12.54 -13.53 -4.79
CA GLY A 144 12.40 -13.99 -3.41
C GLY A 144 12.22 -12.85 -2.40
N LEU A 145 11.49 -11.81 -2.79
CA LEU A 145 11.25 -10.64 -1.94
C LEU A 145 10.31 -10.97 -0.78
N LYS A 146 10.46 -10.26 0.33
CA LYS A 146 9.82 -10.61 1.61
C LYS A 146 8.30 -10.44 1.60
N ASN A 147 7.78 -9.51 0.80
CA ASN A 147 6.33 -9.32 0.68
C ASN A 147 5.66 -10.36 -0.24
N GLY A 148 6.41 -11.34 -0.78
CA GLY A 148 5.87 -12.46 -1.52
C GLY A 148 5.64 -12.22 -3.01
N PHE A 149 6.00 -11.06 -3.55
CA PHE A 149 5.89 -10.76 -4.99
C PHE A 149 7.11 -10.00 -5.50
N SER A 150 7.30 -10.03 -6.83
CA SER A 150 8.38 -9.31 -7.53
C SER A 150 7.82 -8.70 -8.80
N HIS A 151 8.52 -7.70 -9.32
CA HIS A 151 8.23 -6.98 -10.56
C HIS A 151 7.15 -5.92 -10.47
N GLN A 152 6.20 -6.01 -9.56
CA GLN A 152 5.12 -5.05 -9.42
C GLN A 152 5.50 -3.91 -8.48
N ILE A 153 5.10 -2.70 -8.85
CA ILE A 153 4.99 -1.54 -7.99
C ILE A 153 3.56 -1.01 -8.11
N VAL A 154 2.86 -0.96 -6.99
CA VAL A 154 1.50 -0.45 -6.91
C VAL A 154 1.51 0.90 -6.23
N GLN A 155 0.79 1.86 -6.79
CA GLN A 155 0.50 3.11 -6.11
C GLN A 155 -1.00 3.37 -6.09
N ILE A 156 -1.47 3.89 -4.97
CA ILE A 156 -2.87 4.25 -4.76
C ILE A 156 -2.88 5.70 -4.27
N TYR A 157 -3.46 6.60 -5.06
CA TYR A 157 -3.67 7.99 -4.70
C TYR A 157 -5.10 8.15 -4.18
N ILE A 158 -5.26 8.87 -3.10
CA ILE A 158 -6.53 9.01 -2.37
C ILE A 158 -6.85 10.49 -2.24
N ASP A 159 -7.88 10.92 -2.96
CA ASP A 159 -8.54 12.20 -2.78
C ASP A 159 -9.61 12.04 -1.69
N LYS A 160 -9.43 12.74 -0.58
CA LYS A 160 -10.24 12.55 0.63
C LYS A 160 -11.38 13.53 0.76
N ASP A 161 -11.31 14.65 0.10
CA ASP A 161 -12.28 15.74 0.25
C ASP A 161 -13.11 16.03 -0.99
N ASN A 162 -12.73 15.43 -2.13
CA ASN A 162 -13.40 15.60 -3.43
C ASN A 162 -13.49 17.06 -3.87
N VAL A 163 -12.50 17.88 -3.51
CA VAL A 163 -12.46 19.30 -3.85
C VAL A 163 -11.40 19.55 -4.91
N SER A 164 -11.81 19.98 -6.09
CA SER A 164 -10.90 20.27 -7.21
C SER A 164 -9.74 21.18 -6.78
N GLY A 165 -8.51 20.70 -7.03
CA GLY A 165 -7.27 21.43 -6.73
C GLY A 165 -6.92 21.56 -5.25
N SER A 166 -7.56 20.80 -4.34
CA SER A 166 -7.26 20.90 -2.92
C SER A 166 -6.06 20.07 -2.47
N GLY A 167 -5.66 19.05 -3.22
CA GLY A 167 -4.55 18.15 -2.93
C GLY A 167 -3.32 18.36 -3.80
N GLU A 168 -2.48 17.36 -3.88
CA GLU A 168 -1.31 17.29 -4.76
C GLU A 168 -1.72 16.76 -6.14
N THR A 169 -1.16 17.30 -7.20
CA THR A 169 -1.42 16.87 -8.58
C THR A 169 -0.24 16.19 -9.24
N ASP A 170 0.95 16.24 -8.65
CA ASP A 170 2.08 15.48 -9.15
C ASP A 170 1.94 13.99 -8.76
N ALA A 171 2.13 13.08 -9.69
CA ALA A 171 2.32 11.68 -9.35
C ALA A 171 3.66 11.47 -8.62
N LEU A 172 3.80 10.39 -7.85
CA LEU A 172 5.05 10.10 -7.17
C LEU A 172 6.19 9.85 -8.18
N GLU A 173 7.42 10.13 -7.73
CA GLU A 173 8.63 10.02 -8.55
C GLU A 173 8.70 8.71 -9.35
N GLY A 174 9.02 8.82 -10.64
CA GLY A 174 9.20 7.70 -11.56
C GLY A 174 7.95 7.27 -12.33
N VAL A 175 6.79 7.85 -12.05
CA VAL A 175 5.54 7.55 -12.77
C VAL A 175 5.45 8.28 -14.11
N TYR A 176 5.96 9.50 -14.17
CA TYR A 176 5.85 10.41 -15.32
C TYR A 176 4.41 10.68 -15.76
N ALA A 177 3.59 11.08 -14.81
CA ALA A 177 2.19 11.45 -15.00
C ALA A 177 1.83 12.55 -14.01
N GLU A 178 0.76 13.28 -14.29
CA GLU A 178 0.10 14.19 -13.37
C GLU A 178 -1.29 13.67 -13.02
N ILE A 179 -1.82 14.11 -11.91
CA ILE A 179 -3.19 13.81 -11.48
C ILE A 179 -4.07 14.99 -11.90
N HIS A 180 -5.20 14.71 -12.53
CA HIS A 180 -6.16 15.75 -12.89
C HIS A 180 -6.62 16.51 -11.65
N GLU A 181 -6.78 17.84 -11.74
CA GLU A 181 -7.08 18.70 -10.60
C GLU A 181 -8.34 18.30 -9.81
N ASP A 182 -9.32 17.68 -10.47
CA ASP A 182 -10.52 17.17 -9.82
C ASP A 182 -10.27 15.90 -8.98
N TRP A 183 -9.10 15.32 -9.09
CA TRP A 183 -8.64 14.10 -8.42
C TRP A 183 -7.41 14.34 -7.55
N ALA A 184 -7.10 15.61 -7.26
CA ALA A 184 -5.95 15.98 -6.46
C ALA A 184 -5.95 15.25 -5.11
N TRP A 185 -4.82 14.63 -4.76
CA TRP A 185 -4.74 13.66 -3.67
C TRP A 185 -4.10 14.23 -2.40
N GLU A 186 -4.56 13.79 -1.23
CA GLU A 186 -3.96 14.09 0.08
C GLU A 186 -3.05 13.00 0.57
N ILE A 187 -3.32 11.74 0.23
CA ILE A 187 -2.54 10.58 0.66
C ILE A 187 -2.25 9.69 -0.55
N ALA A 188 -0.99 9.29 -0.70
CA ALA A 188 -0.62 8.21 -1.60
C ALA A 188 -0.06 7.02 -0.81
N LEU A 189 -0.39 5.82 -1.25
CA LEU A 189 0.19 4.57 -0.78
C LEU A 189 1.08 4.01 -1.88
N SER A 190 2.26 3.49 -1.52
CA SER A 190 3.15 2.83 -2.47
C SER A 190 3.59 1.49 -1.90
N ALA A 191 3.50 0.42 -2.70
CA ALA A 191 3.85 -0.93 -2.29
C ALA A 191 4.63 -1.67 -3.36
N THR A 192 5.62 -2.44 -2.91
CA THR A 192 6.44 -3.35 -3.72
C THR A 192 6.68 -4.64 -2.95
N GLY A 193 7.32 -5.62 -3.58
CA GLY A 193 7.77 -6.83 -2.90
C GLY A 193 8.80 -6.62 -1.79
N GLU A 194 9.35 -5.42 -1.64
CA GLU A 194 10.32 -5.05 -0.60
C GLU A 194 9.65 -4.28 0.53
N PRO A 195 9.65 -4.78 1.79
CA PRO A 195 9.03 -4.08 2.92
C PRO A 195 9.55 -2.65 3.12
N GLY A 196 10.82 -2.39 2.82
CA GLY A 196 11.43 -1.07 2.95
C GLY A 196 10.93 -0.03 1.93
N ALA A 197 10.17 -0.46 0.91
CA ALA A 197 9.55 0.41 -0.07
C ALA A 197 8.04 0.61 0.14
N VAL A 198 7.46 -0.10 1.12
CA VAL A 198 6.04 0.09 1.47
C VAL A 198 5.90 1.31 2.34
N LYS A 199 5.15 2.30 1.86
CA LYS A 199 5.03 3.60 2.53
C LYS A 199 3.74 4.32 2.16
N SER A 200 3.30 5.21 3.05
CA SER A 200 2.37 6.28 2.75
C SER A 200 3.10 7.60 2.51
N VAL A 201 2.51 8.48 1.73
CA VAL A 201 3.02 9.84 1.43
C VAL A 201 1.89 10.83 1.67
N ILE A 202 2.18 11.92 2.37
CA ILE A 202 1.24 13.02 2.58
C ILE A 202 1.46 14.06 1.47
N GLY A 203 0.45 14.32 0.65
CA GLY A 203 0.55 15.19 -0.53
C GLY A 203 1.06 16.59 -0.18
N SER A 204 0.45 17.25 0.78
CA SER A 204 0.79 18.63 1.14
C SER A 204 2.21 18.87 1.66
N THR A 205 2.90 17.81 2.12
CA THR A 205 4.24 17.94 2.73
C THR A 205 5.29 17.05 2.08
N GLY A 206 4.90 16.05 1.29
CA GLY A 206 5.78 14.99 0.80
C GLY A 206 6.33 14.09 1.91
N GLU A 207 5.83 14.20 3.15
CA GLU A 207 6.28 13.38 4.27
C GLU A 207 5.91 11.92 4.05
N THR A 208 6.86 11.02 4.29
CA THR A 208 6.69 9.58 4.09
C THR A 208 6.69 8.82 5.40
N SER A 209 5.87 7.78 5.50
CA SER A 209 5.86 6.87 6.65
C SER A 209 5.67 5.42 6.22
N ALA A 210 6.47 4.53 6.79
CA ALA A 210 6.26 3.08 6.68
C ALA A 210 5.39 2.51 7.83
N LYS A 211 4.95 3.35 8.77
CA LYS A 211 4.13 2.90 9.91
C LYS A 211 2.67 2.80 9.48
N GLY A 212 1.98 1.76 9.92
CA GLY A 212 0.56 1.57 9.71
C GLY A 212 0.19 1.27 8.26
N ILE A 213 1.14 0.81 7.46
CA ILE A 213 0.93 0.27 6.12
C ILE A 213 1.73 -1.02 5.96
N ASP A 214 1.14 -2.01 5.32
CA ASP A 214 1.76 -3.29 5.02
C ASP A 214 1.34 -3.78 3.64
N ALA A 215 2.15 -4.66 3.04
CA ALA A 215 1.84 -5.26 1.75
C ALA A 215 2.27 -6.73 1.73
N SER A 216 1.46 -7.57 1.10
CA SER A 216 1.76 -8.98 0.89
C SER A 216 1.24 -9.47 -0.45
N GLY A 217 1.92 -10.47 -1.03
CA GLY A 217 1.49 -11.12 -2.27
C GLY A 217 1.24 -12.61 -2.04
N SER A 218 0.18 -13.11 -2.64
CA SER A 218 -0.18 -14.53 -2.68
C SER A 218 -0.14 -15.06 -4.10
N LYS A 219 0.83 -15.89 -4.40
CA LYS A 219 0.94 -16.59 -5.69
C LYS A 219 -0.17 -17.61 -5.93
N GLU A 220 -0.80 -18.10 -4.87
CA GLU A 220 -1.88 -19.09 -4.96
C GLU A 220 -3.17 -18.47 -5.48
N SER A 221 -3.41 -17.22 -5.12
CA SER A 221 -4.57 -16.43 -5.56
C SER A 221 -4.24 -15.39 -6.62
N ASN A 222 -2.97 -15.20 -6.96
CA ASN A 222 -2.48 -14.11 -7.82
C ASN A 222 -2.94 -12.73 -7.32
N THR A 223 -2.84 -12.48 -6.02
CA THR A 223 -3.27 -11.22 -5.39
C THR A 223 -2.14 -10.51 -4.69
N ILE A 224 -2.17 -9.17 -4.77
CA ILE A 224 -1.40 -8.26 -3.93
C ILE A 224 -2.37 -7.62 -2.96
N GLU A 225 -2.09 -7.73 -1.67
CA GLU A 225 -2.86 -7.12 -0.60
C GLU A 225 -2.07 -5.94 0.00
N ILE A 226 -2.72 -4.79 0.13
CA ILE A 226 -2.19 -3.62 0.82
C ILE A 226 -3.15 -3.28 1.95
N ILE A 227 -2.65 -3.26 3.19
CA ILE A 227 -3.42 -2.86 4.35
C ILE A 227 -2.87 -1.54 4.89
N ALA A 228 -3.73 -0.55 5.06
CA ALA A 228 -3.36 0.74 5.63
C ALA A 228 -4.27 1.10 6.81
N SER A 229 -3.67 1.69 7.86
CA SER A 229 -4.42 2.15 9.03
C SER A 229 -5.32 3.34 8.69
N LYS A 230 -6.55 3.35 9.20
CA LYS A 230 -7.45 4.51 9.13
C LYS A 230 -6.88 5.77 9.80
N SER A 231 -5.91 5.62 10.69
CA SER A 231 -5.18 6.77 11.24
C SER A 231 -4.34 7.51 10.20
N ILE A 232 -4.00 6.85 9.07
CA ILE A 232 -3.26 7.42 7.94
C ILE A 232 -4.24 7.89 6.87
N VAL A 233 -5.07 6.98 6.37
CA VAL A 233 -5.92 7.23 5.22
C VAL A 233 -7.22 7.98 5.57
N GLY A 234 -7.64 7.99 6.84
CA GLY A 234 -8.90 8.55 7.29
C GLY A 234 -9.99 7.50 7.46
N SER A 235 -11.20 7.93 7.85
CA SER A 235 -12.30 7.03 8.24
C SER A 235 -13.39 6.89 7.19
N ASP A 236 -13.52 7.88 6.30
CA ASP A 236 -14.66 7.98 5.38
C ASP A 236 -14.38 7.31 4.03
N ILE A 237 -13.80 6.09 4.11
CA ILE A 237 -13.26 5.31 2.98
C ILE A 237 -14.25 5.23 1.81
N GLY A 238 -15.53 5.06 2.08
CA GLY A 238 -16.59 4.97 1.06
C GLY A 238 -16.92 6.30 0.37
N GLN A 239 -16.31 7.42 0.78
CA GLN A 239 -16.56 8.75 0.22
C GLN A 239 -15.38 9.29 -0.59
N TYR A 240 -14.25 8.58 -0.56
CA TYR A 240 -13.02 9.02 -1.21
C TYR A 240 -13.01 8.66 -2.70
N ARG A 241 -12.17 9.38 -3.45
CA ARG A 241 -11.79 9.04 -4.82
C ARG A 241 -10.44 8.35 -4.83
N TYR A 242 -10.26 7.46 -5.77
CA TYR A 242 -9.07 6.62 -5.84
C TYR A 242 -8.50 6.58 -7.26
N ILE A 243 -7.18 6.65 -7.35
CA ILE A 243 -6.45 6.28 -8.55
C ILE A 243 -5.51 5.15 -8.15
N LEU A 244 -5.66 3.98 -8.76
CA LEU A 244 -4.79 2.84 -8.57
C LEU A 244 -4.04 2.56 -9.85
N ILE A 245 -2.72 2.58 -9.77
CA ILE A 245 -1.83 2.33 -10.89
C ILE A 245 -0.85 1.21 -10.56
N LEU A 246 -0.48 0.45 -11.58
CA LEU A 246 0.48 -0.64 -11.52
C LEU A 246 1.57 -0.41 -12.58
N GLY A 247 2.82 -0.62 -12.17
CA GLY A 247 3.95 -0.59 -13.07
C GLY A 247 5.04 -1.57 -12.66
N SER A 248 6.18 -1.47 -13.33
CA SER A 248 7.29 -2.38 -13.11
C SER A 248 8.27 -1.85 -12.09
N GLN A 249 8.54 -2.64 -11.04
CA GLN A 249 9.60 -2.36 -10.07
C GLN A 249 10.98 -2.56 -10.73
N ASP A 250 11.85 -1.56 -10.61
CA ASP A 250 13.26 -1.71 -11.02
C ASP A 250 14.07 -2.43 -9.93
N GLY A 251 14.85 -3.43 -10.32
CA GLY A 251 15.73 -4.18 -9.40
C GLY A 251 16.97 -3.39 -8.94
N PHE A 252 17.25 -2.20 -9.48
CA PHE A 252 18.40 -1.37 -9.11
C PHE A 252 18.10 -0.29 -8.06
N GLY A 253 16.96 -0.35 -7.41
CA GLY A 253 16.63 0.55 -6.32
C GLY A 253 15.30 0.22 -5.65
N THR A 254 15.29 0.32 -4.32
CA THR A 254 14.11 0.07 -3.51
C THR A 254 12.99 1.04 -3.88
N GLY A 255 11.86 0.50 -4.35
CA GLY A 255 10.68 1.29 -4.72
C GLY A 255 10.85 2.17 -5.96
N LYS A 256 11.82 1.87 -6.82
CA LYS A 256 11.98 2.56 -8.11
C LYS A 256 11.15 1.93 -9.20
N TRP A 257 10.57 2.78 -10.01
CA TRP A 257 9.91 2.39 -11.25
C TRP A 257 10.92 1.99 -12.31
N ARG A 258 10.57 0.98 -13.08
CA ARG A 258 11.31 0.62 -14.31
C ARG A 258 10.84 1.52 -15.43
N ASP A 259 11.80 2.12 -16.07
CA ASP A 259 11.57 3.01 -17.20
C ASP A 259 11.18 2.25 -18.46
N VAL A 260 10.37 2.89 -19.31
CA VAL A 260 9.97 2.37 -20.62
C VAL A 260 10.81 3.05 -21.68
N ASP A 261 11.70 2.28 -22.34
CA ASP A 261 12.56 2.76 -23.43
C ASP A 261 11.82 2.63 -24.79
N GLU A 262 12.32 3.24 -25.85
CA GLU A 262 11.80 3.02 -27.22
C GLU A 262 11.86 1.54 -27.63
N VAL A 263 12.92 0.85 -27.24
CA VAL A 263 13.19 -0.55 -27.62
C VAL A 263 13.44 -1.39 -26.37
N SER A 264 12.72 -2.52 -26.29
CA SER A 264 12.93 -3.49 -25.20
C SER A 264 14.39 -3.94 -25.13
N LYS A 265 14.89 -4.01 -23.89
CA LYS A 265 16.20 -4.56 -23.52
C LYS A 265 16.01 -5.68 -22.50
N SER A 266 17.10 -6.33 -22.09
CA SER A 266 17.00 -7.43 -21.10
C SER A 266 16.21 -7.03 -19.85
N TRP A 267 16.36 -5.78 -19.38
CA TRP A 267 15.80 -5.27 -18.13
C TRP A 267 15.00 -3.98 -18.29
N ARG A 268 14.63 -3.63 -19.51
CA ARG A 268 13.84 -2.45 -19.84
C ARG A 268 12.63 -2.84 -20.64
N LEU A 269 11.51 -2.25 -20.34
CA LEU A 269 10.33 -2.25 -21.18
C LEU A 269 10.65 -1.52 -22.47
N GLY A 270 9.93 -1.81 -23.54
CA GLY A 270 10.03 -1.10 -24.81
C GLY A 270 8.68 -0.55 -25.23
N GLY A 271 8.69 0.22 -26.32
CA GLY A 271 7.48 0.81 -26.90
C GLY A 271 7.17 2.22 -26.43
N GLY A 272 8.01 2.78 -25.53
CA GLY A 272 7.92 4.18 -25.12
C GLY A 272 8.32 5.16 -26.22
N GLN A 273 8.12 6.43 -25.97
CA GLN A 273 8.46 7.53 -26.89
C GLN A 273 9.49 8.47 -26.25
N ASP A 274 10.52 7.90 -25.65
CA ASP A 274 11.58 8.64 -25.00
C ASP A 274 12.23 9.68 -25.89
N VAL A 275 12.24 10.91 -25.43
CA VAL A 275 13.13 11.96 -25.93
C VAL A 275 14.35 11.99 -25.02
N ALA A 276 15.13 10.92 -25.05
CA ALA A 276 16.16 10.59 -24.07
C ALA A 276 17.29 11.59 -23.88
N GLU A 277 17.40 12.63 -24.69
CA GLU A 277 18.47 13.62 -24.58
C GLU A 277 18.25 14.65 -23.47
N ASP A 278 17.00 14.86 -23.03
CA ASP A 278 16.64 15.92 -22.09
C ASP A 278 16.32 15.41 -20.66
N GLY A 279 16.19 14.09 -20.47
CA GLY A 279 15.78 13.50 -19.19
C GLY A 279 14.30 13.74 -18.81
N ASN A 280 13.50 14.21 -19.76
CA ASN A 280 12.08 14.45 -19.59
C ASN A 280 11.29 13.38 -20.34
N ASN A 281 10.82 12.37 -19.61
CA ASN A 281 9.90 11.37 -20.13
C ASN A 281 8.48 11.89 -19.93
N TYR A 282 7.70 11.99 -21.00
CA TYR A 282 6.29 12.39 -20.95
C TYR A 282 5.36 11.19 -21.06
N ASP A 283 5.82 10.09 -21.63
CA ASP A 283 5.14 8.80 -21.57
C ASP A 283 5.28 8.20 -20.17
N SER A 284 4.13 7.80 -19.60
CA SER A 284 4.13 7.29 -18.24
C SER A 284 4.74 5.88 -18.14
N ASN A 285 5.31 5.56 -16.99
CA ASN A 285 5.75 4.20 -16.67
C ASN A 285 4.60 3.30 -16.18
N ILE A 286 3.37 3.73 -16.32
CA ILE A 286 2.16 2.97 -15.94
C ILE A 286 1.93 1.87 -16.98
N LEU A 287 1.79 0.64 -16.52
CA LEU A 287 1.49 -0.51 -17.36
C LEU A 287 0.01 -0.84 -17.36
N ASP A 288 -0.63 -0.64 -16.21
CA ASP A 288 -2.04 -0.91 -16.01
C ASP A 288 -2.62 -0.06 -14.88
N MET A 289 -3.94 0.14 -14.86
CA MET A 289 -4.63 0.92 -13.85
C MET A 289 -6.10 0.54 -13.76
N ILE A 290 -6.72 0.76 -12.61
CA ILE A 290 -8.17 0.55 -12.43
C ILE A 290 -8.94 1.79 -12.87
N LEU A 291 -9.87 1.57 -13.80
CA LEU A 291 -10.74 2.61 -14.34
C LEU A 291 -12.22 2.16 -14.34
N PRO A 292 -13.17 3.11 -14.39
CA PRO A 292 -14.55 2.79 -14.71
C PRO A 292 -14.67 2.13 -16.09
N GLU A 293 -15.65 1.24 -16.27
CA GLU A 293 -15.86 0.46 -17.53
C GLU A 293 -16.01 1.33 -18.79
N ASP A 294 -16.42 2.59 -18.67
CA ASP A 294 -16.62 3.52 -19.77
C ASP A 294 -15.38 4.36 -20.10
N VAL A 295 -14.28 4.18 -19.39
CA VAL A 295 -13.02 4.88 -19.62
C VAL A 295 -12.01 3.96 -20.30
N ASP A 296 -11.52 4.38 -21.45
CA ASP A 296 -10.51 3.65 -22.24
C ASP A 296 -9.11 3.98 -21.68
N GLN A 297 -8.46 2.99 -21.08
CA GLN A 297 -7.12 3.11 -20.49
C GLN A 297 -6.08 3.54 -21.51
N GLN A 298 -6.06 2.91 -22.68
CA GLN A 298 -5.10 3.22 -23.74
C GLN A 298 -5.27 4.66 -24.23
N ALA A 299 -6.51 5.10 -24.42
CA ALA A 299 -6.80 6.47 -24.83
C ALA A 299 -6.36 7.49 -23.75
N LEU A 300 -6.58 7.15 -22.46
CA LEU A 300 -6.12 7.98 -21.34
C LEU A 300 -4.59 8.05 -21.31
N LEU A 301 -3.92 6.91 -21.23
CA LEU A 301 -2.46 6.87 -21.06
C LEU A 301 -1.68 7.39 -22.26
N SER A 302 -2.27 7.38 -23.47
CA SER A 302 -1.66 7.99 -24.68
C SER A 302 -1.97 9.48 -24.84
N SER A 303 -2.64 10.14 -23.91
CA SER A 303 -3.04 11.55 -24.02
C SER A 303 -1.95 12.55 -23.69
N TYR A 304 -0.75 12.09 -23.33
CA TYR A 304 0.44 12.95 -23.13
C TYR A 304 0.87 13.63 -24.44
N SER A 305 1.71 14.68 -24.34
CA SER A 305 2.23 15.37 -25.51
C SER A 305 3.68 15.78 -25.30
N ILE A 306 4.58 15.15 -26.04
CA ILE A 306 6.01 15.46 -26.05
C ILE A 306 6.23 16.89 -26.56
N ASP A 307 5.60 17.24 -27.70
CA ASP A 307 5.76 18.55 -28.32
C ASP A 307 5.32 19.72 -27.40
N ASN A 308 4.30 19.48 -26.57
CA ASN A 308 3.77 20.47 -25.64
C ASN A 308 4.34 20.32 -24.23
N GLN A 309 5.18 19.34 -23.99
CA GLN A 309 5.73 19.02 -22.67
C GLN A 309 4.63 18.79 -21.63
N GLN A 310 3.65 17.94 -21.95
CA GLN A 310 2.50 17.66 -21.12
C GLN A 310 2.47 16.17 -20.75
N TYR A 311 2.36 15.91 -19.46
CA TYR A 311 2.07 14.59 -18.93
C TYR A 311 0.61 14.20 -19.13
N VAL A 312 0.34 12.91 -19.11
CA VAL A 312 -1.03 12.40 -18.99
C VAL A 312 -1.65 12.90 -17.68
N GLN A 313 -2.94 13.27 -17.75
CA GLN A 313 -3.73 13.70 -16.59
C GLN A 313 -4.56 12.51 -16.11
N LEU A 314 -4.11 11.86 -15.04
CA LEU A 314 -4.77 10.67 -14.51
C LEU A 314 -6.08 11.01 -13.83
N THR A 315 -7.06 10.17 -14.06
CA THR A 315 -8.33 10.10 -13.34
C THR A 315 -8.50 8.68 -12.79
N GLY A 316 -9.50 8.45 -11.95
CA GLY A 316 -9.70 7.15 -11.32
C GLY A 316 -11.17 6.80 -11.13
N PHE A 317 -11.51 6.26 -9.98
CA PHE A 317 -12.86 5.80 -9.67
C PHE A 317 -13.34 6.28 -8.29
N GLU A 318 -14.66 6.29 -8.12
CA GLU A 318 -15.34 6.52 -6.85
C GLU A 318 -15.95 5.20 -6.37
N ILE A 319 -16.06 5.02 -5.06
CA ILE A 319 -16.82 3.88 -4.52
C ILE A 319 -18.31 4.16 -4.72
N PRO A 320 -19.05 3.31 -5.47
CA PRO A 320 -20.45 3.51 -5.71
C PRO A 320 -21.25 3.61 -4.40
N SER A 321 -22.16 4.57 -4.32
CA SER A 321 -23.01 4.68 -3.14
C SER A 321 -23.88 3.42 -2.97
N VAL A 322 -24.28 3.12 -1.74
CA VAL A 322 -25.13 1.94 -1.42
C VAL A 322 -26.42 1.91 -2.26
N GLU A 323 -26.96 3.07 -2.63
CA GLU A 323 -28.13 3.16 -3.50
C GLU A 323 -27.83 2.69 -4.93
N GLN A 324 -26.64 2.96 -5.45
CA GLN A 324 -26.21 2.49 -6.78
C GLN A 324 -25.92 0.99 -6.82
N GLN A 325 -25.48 0.42 -5.69
CA GLN A 325 -25.22 -1.03 -5.59
C GLN A 325 -26.52 -1.88 -5.53
N ILE A 326 -27.66 -1.30 -5.14
CA ILE A 326 -28.92 -2.01 -5.01
C ILE A 326 -29.75 -1.97 -6.31
N TYR A 327 -29.55 -0.97 -7.18
CA TYR A 327 -30.38 -0.70 -8.34
C TYR A 327 -29.62 -0.76 -9.69
N GLY A 328 -28.32 -1.01 -9.70
CA GLY A 328 -27.51 -1.28 -10.89
C GLY A 328 -27.40 -2.78 -11.11
#